data_f0e07be07d9a9998f36c570ec9b466f4
#
_entry.id   f0e07be07d9a9998f36c570ec9b466f4
#
_cell.length_a   1.000
_cell.length_b   1.000
_cell.length_c   1.000
_cell.angle_alpha   90.00
_cell.angle_beta   90.00
_cell.angle_gamma   90.00
#
_symmetry.space_group_name_H-M   'P 1'
#
loop_
_entity.id
_entity.type
_entity.pdbx_description
1 polymer ?
#
loop_
_entity_poly.entity_id
_entity_poly.type
_entity_poly.pdbx_seq_one_letter_code
_entity_poly.pdbx_strand_id
1 'polypeptide(L)'
;MNVEQNVLRVLDEVLSLNGRSAGFTRQTHLLGAIPELDSMAVISLITTLEDRFGMVIDDDDLDGNTFATVGALVDFVEARAA
;
A
#
# COMPACT_ATOMS: atom_id res chain seq x y z
N MET A 1 -1.52 8.41 15.13
CA MET A 1 -1.51 8.42 13.66
C MET A 1 -2.35 7.26 13.14
N ASN A 2 -3.22 7.51 12.18
CA ASN A 2 -4.04 6.45 11.58
C ASN A 2 -3.28 5.82 10.41
N VAL A 3 -2.77 4.63 10.62
CA VAL A 3 -1.97 3.93 9.60
C VAL A 3 -2.79 3.66 8.34
N GLU A 4 -4.03 3.22 8.52
CA GLU A 4 -4.90 2.92 7.38
C GLU A 4 -5.11 4.14 6.49
N GLN A 5 -5.41 5.31 7.07
CA GLN A 5 -5.59 6.53 6.29
C GLN A 5 -4.31 6.93 5.56
N ASN A 6 -3.17 6.80 6.23
CA ASN A 6 -1.89 7.13 5.60
C ASN A 6 -1.56 6.18 4.46
N VAL A 7 -1.85 4.90 4.63
CA VAL A 7 -1.66 3.91 3.55
C VAL A 7 -2.55 4.26 2.36
N LEU A 8 -3.81 4.62 2.62
CA LEU A 8 -4.73 5.00 1.55
C LEU A 8 -4.26 6.24 0.82
N ARG A 9 -3.71 7.22 1.52
CA ARG A 9 -3.15 8.42 0.90
C ARG A 9 -1.96 8.08 0.01
N VAL A 10 -1.08 7.20 0.47
CA VAL A 10 0.06 6.76 -0.33
C VAL A 10 -0.41 6.07 -1.59
N LEU A 11 -1.40 5.18 -1.47
CA LEU A 11 -1.98 4.51 -2.64
C LEU A 11 -2.53 5.53 -3.63
N ASP A 12 -3.27 6.51 -3.12
CA ASP A 12 -3.87 7.54 -3.97
C ASP A 12 -2.83 8.35 -4.72
N GLU A 13 -1.77 8.76 -4.01
CA GLU A 13 -0.69 9.55 -4.60
C GLU A 13 0.11 8.74 -5.63
N VAL A 14 0.55 7.55 -5.25
CA VAL A 14 1.42 6.74 -6.11
C VAL A 14 0.70 6.24 -7.35
N LEU A 15 -0.56 5.86 -7.19
CA LEU A 15 -1.35 5.29 -8.29
C LEU A 15 -2.20 6.33 -9.02
N SER A 16 -2.12 7.60 -8.60
CA SER A 16 -2.87 8.70 -9.22
C SER A 16 -4.37 8.42 -9.26
N LEU A 17 -4.93 8.02 -8.13
CA LEU A 17 -6.32 7.59 -8.06
C LEU A 17 -7.33 8.74 -8.01
N ASN A 18 -6.87 9.99 -7.83
CA ASN A 18 -7.72 11.18 -7.84
C ASN A 18 -8.86 11.10 -6.81
N GLY A 19 -8.55 10.62 -5.60
CA GLY A 19 -9.51 10.56 -4.52
C GLY A 19 -10.29 9.25 -4.44
N ARG A 20 -10.09 8.32 -5.37
CA ARG A 20 -10.82 7.05 -5.35
C ARG A 20 -10.54 6.22 -4.10
N SER A 21 -9.37 6.42 -3.47
CA SER A 21 -9.02 5.68 -2.27
C SER A 21 -9.97 5.96 -1.10
N ALA A 22 -10.69 7.07 -1.14
CA ALA A 22 -11.66 7.40 -0.10
C ALA A 22 -12.78 6.36 0.01
N GLY A 23 -13.06 5.64 -1.08
CA GLY A 23 -14.06 4.58 -1.09
C GLY A 23 -13.51 3.19 -0.79
N PHE A 24 -12.22 3.07 -0.54
CA PHE A 24 -11.59 1.78 -0.29
C PHE A 24 -11.85 1.32 1.14
N THR A 25 -12.01 0.00 1.30
CA THR A 25 -12.12 -0.65 2.61
C THR A 25 -10.98 -1.66 2.75
N ARG A 26 -10.90 -2.29 3.91
CA ARG A 26 -9.88 -3.33 4.11
C ARG A 26 -10.07 -4.51 3.16
N GLN A 27 -11.28 -4.74 2.68
CA GLN A 27 -11.58 -5.82 1.73
C GLN A 27 -11.33 -5.45 0.28
N THR A 28 -11.01 -4.20 -0.01
CA THR A 28 -10.75 -3.75 -1.37
C THR A 28 -9.52 -4.46 -1.93
N HIS A 29 -9.68 -5.11 -3.07
CA HIS A 29 -8.58 -5.80 -3.74
C HIS A 29 -7.68 -4.78 -4.44
N LEU A 30 -6.38 -5.02 -4.37
CA LEU A 30 -5.38 -4.13 -4.97
C LEU A 30 -4.72 -4.78 -6.19
N LEU A 31 -3.82 -5.72 -5.95
CA LEU A 31 -3.06 -6.35 -7.04
C LEU A 31 -4.00 -7.20 -7.90
N GLY A 32 -4.00 -6.91 -9.18
CA GLY A 32 -4.85 -7.61 -10.14
C GLY A 32 -6.23 -7.00 -10.30
N ALA A 33 -6.67 -6.16 -9.36
CA ALA A 33 -7.98 -5.50 -9.42
C ALA A 33 -7.87 -4.03 -9.84
N ILE A 34 -6.75 -3.40 -9.51
CA ILE A 34 -6.51 -1.99 -9.87
C ILE A 34 -5.50 -1.97 -11.01
N PRO A 35 -5.90 -1.54 -12.22
CA PRO A 35 -4.99 -1.54 -13.37
C PRO A 35 -3.74 -0.69 -13.18
N GLU A 36 -3.83 0.36 -12.36
CA GLU A 36 -2.72 1.24 -12.08
C GLU A 36 -1.62 0.57 -11.26
N LEU A 37 -1.93 -0.53 -10.57
CA LEU A 37 -0.96 -1.22 -9.71
C LEU A 37 -0.24 -2.29 -10.53
N ASP A 38 0.83 -1.88 -11.22
CA ASP A 38 1.71 -2.78 -11.96
C ASP A 38 3.05 -2.94 -11.23
N SER A 39 4.00 -3.63 -11.84
CA SER A 39 5.31 -3.90 -11.23
C SER A 39 6.05 -2.61 -10.85
N MET A 40 5.98 -1.60 -11.69
CA MET A 40 6.66 -0.33 -11.42
C MET A 40 5.96 0.41 -10.29
N ALA A 41 4.64 0.39 -10.28
CA ALA A 41 3.86 1.02 -9.22
C ALA A 41 4.13 0.37 -7.86
N VAL A 42 4.30 -0.95 -7.84
CA VAL A 42 4.65 -1.66 -6.60
C VAL A 42 5.97 -1.15 -6.03
N ILE A 43 6.98 -0.97 -6.89
CA ILE A 43 8.28 -0.46 -6.46
C ILE A 43 8.14 0.96 -5.90
N SER A 44 7.41 1.83 -6.60
CA SER A 44 7.17 3.19 -6.16
C SER A 44 6.41 3.22 -4.83
N LEU A 45 5.43 2.33 -4.70
CA LEU A 45 4.63 2.23 -3.49
C LEU A 45 5.50 1.83 -2.28
N ILE A 46 6.35 0.82 -2.47
CA ILE A 46 7.27 0.38 -1.41
C ILE A 46 8.19 1.53 -0.98
N THR A 47 8.81 2.21 -1.94
CA THR A 47 9.71 3.32 -1.65
C THR A 47 8.99 4.44 -0.88
N THR A 48 7.78 4.78 -1.31
CA THR A 48 7.00 5.83 -0.66
C THR A 48 6.59 5.43 0.75
N LEU A 49 6.22 4.16 0.95
CA LEU A 49 5.88 3.66 2.28
C LEU A 49 7.07 3.70 3.21
N GLU A 50 8.24 3.30 2.72
CA GLU A 50 9.47 3.36 3.51
C GLU A 50 9.77 4.79 3.97
N ASP A 51 9.65 5.72 3.05
CA ASP A 51 9.92 7.13 3.33
C ASP A 51 8.85 7.73 4.26
N ARG A 52 7.59 7.46 3.98
CA ARG A 52 6.49 8.05 4.73
C ARG A 52 6.41 7.53 6.18
N PHE A 53 6.70 6.25 6.39
CA PHE A 53 6.60 5.63 7.71
C PHE A 53 7.96 5.45 8.40
N GLY A 54 9.04 5.83 7.74
CA GLY A 54 10.38 5.72 8.33
C GLY A 54 10.79 4.27 8.59
N MET A 55 10.45 3.37 7.68
CA MET A 55 10.72 1.94 7.84
C MET A 55 11.51 1.40 6.64
N VAL A 56 12.07 0.22 6.80
CA VAL A 56 12.78 -0.48 5.72
C VAL A 56 12.03 -1.76 5.39
N ILE A 57 11.77 -1.97 4.11
CA ILE A 57 11.08 -3.15 3.61
C ILE A 57 12.05 -3.97 2.76
N ASP A 58 12.34 -5.20 3.19
CA ASP A 58 13.20 -6.11 2.43
C ASP A 58 12.36 -6.91 1.44
N ASP A 59 12.97 -7.25 0.30
CA ASP A 59 12.29 -8.07 -0.71
C ASP A 59 11.78 -9.39 -0.12
N ASP A 60 12.52 -9.96 0.82
CA ASP A 60 12.15 -11.22 1.47
C ASP A 60 10.89 -11.10 2.32
N ASP A 61 10.53 -9.88 2.71
CA ASP A 61 9.34 -9.62 3.52
C ASP A 61 8.06 -9.56 2.67
N LEU A 62 8.23 -9.47 1.36
CA LEU A 62 7.10 -9.28 0.43
C LEU A 62 6.68 -10.62 -0.17
N ASP A 63 5.37 -10.82 -0.28
CA ASP A 63 4.83 -11.96 -1.01
C ASP A 63 3.59 -11.50 -1.78
N GLY A 64 2.99 -12.42 -2.53
CA GLY A 64 1.82 -12.09 -3.35
C GLY A 64 0.61 -11.64 -2.55
N ASN A 65 0.58 -11.93 -1.26
CA ASN A 65 -0.54 -11.56 -0.40
C ASN A 65 -0.40 -10.17 0.21
N THR A 66 0.83 -9.63 0.27
CA THR A 66 1.08 -8.32 0.88
C THR A 66 0.26 -7.23 0.20
N PHE A 67 0.14 -7.28 -1.11
CA PHE A 67 -0.58 -6.28 -1.90
C PHE A 67 -1.92 -6.80 -2.42
N ALA A 68 -2.42 -7.91 -1.87
CA ALA A 68 -3.67 -8.49 -2.36
C ALA A 68 -4.88 -7.61 -2.02
N THR A 69 -4.91 -7.07 -0.82
CA THR A 69 -5.99 -6.19 -0.36
C THR A 69 -5.42 -5.02 0.43
N VAL A 70 -6.27 -3.99 0.61
CA VAL A 70 -5.91 -2.86 1.47
C VAL A 70 -5.60 -3.34 2.88
N GLY A 71 -6.42 -4.23 3.43
CA GLY A 71 -6.20 -4.75 4.78
C GLY A 71 -4.87 -5.46 4.95
N ALA A 72 -4.50 -6.29 3.97
CA ALA A 72 -3.22 -6.99 4.01
C ALA A 72 -2.05 -5.99 4.01
N LEU A 73 -2.14 -4.96 3.20
CA LEU A 73 -1.10 -3.93 3.13
C LEU A 73 -1.04 -3.12 4.42
N VAL A 74 -2.17 -2.73 4.97
CA VAL A 74 -2.24 -1.99 6.24
C VAL A 74 -1.62 -2.81 7.36
N ASP A 75 -1.97 -4.09 7.46
CA ASP A 75 -1.43 -4.97 8.50
C ASP A 75 0.09 -5.11 8.37
N PHE A 76 0.58 -5.23 7.15
CA PHE A 76 2.01 -5.31 6.87
C PHE A 76 2.72 -4.03 7.35
N VAL A 77 2.17 -2.87 7.02
CA VAL A 77 2.76 -1.59 7.40
C VAL A 77 2.73 -1.42 8.92
N GLU A 78 1.61 -1.75 9.56
CA GLU A 78 1.50 -1.64 11.02
C GLU A 78 2.54 -2.50 11.74
N ALA A 79 2.79 -3.71 11.24
CA ALA A 79 3.78 -4.60 11.83
C ALA A 79 5.20 -4.06 11.72
N ARG A 80 5.48 -3.31 10.66
CA ARG A 80 6.82 -2.77 10.39
C ARG A 80 7.05 -1.39 11.02
N ALA A 81 6.00 -0.56 11.09
CA ALA A 81 6.09 0.82 11.55
C ALA A 81 5.94 0.95 13.06
N ALA A 82 5.55 -0.10 13.72
CA ALA A 82 5.31 -0.09 15.17
C ALA A 82 6.59 0.10 15.99
#